data_8acd7ec1c83e72fc0c8952879bad9339
#
_entry.id   8acd7ec1c83e72fc0c8952879bad9339
#
_cell.length_a   1.000
_cell.length_b   1.000
_cell.length_c   1.000
_cell.angle_alpha   90.00
_cell.angle_beta   90.00
_cell.angle_gamma   90.00
#
_symmetry.space_group_name_H-M   'P 1'
#
loop_
_entity.id
_entity.type
_entity.pdbx_description
1 polymer ?
#
loop_
_entity_poly.entity_id
_entity_poly.type
_entity_poly.pdbx_seq_one_letter_code
_entity_poly.pdbx_strand_id
1 'polypeptide(L)'
;MGAVVKYKTKKTSSLEKYIEKKLRRLMTKFRSGLESAFSDAVGPTGFQYEPYRLPYTIHKKYVPDFICERTGAMIECKGFFRVGDTQKYKAIRDEIDRPLIFVFSDSRKRLRKGSKMNLGEWCDKEGLAHFTMKSIDKLLEHLKCLAPLK
;
A
#
# COMPACT_ATOMS: atom_id res chain seq x y z
N MET A 1 -43.94 -25.89 48.44
CA MET A 1 -43.30 -24.58 48.21
C MET A 1 -41.86 -24.83 47.81
N GLY A 2 -41.54 -24.82 46.53
CA GLY A 2 -40.19 -25.06 46.01
C GLY A 2 -39.42 -23.73 45.85
N ALA A 3 -38.30 -23.62 46.52
CA ALA A 3 -37.40 -22.44 46.41
C ALA A 3 -36.69 -22.45 45.06
N VAL A 4 -36.93 -21.46 44.22
CA VAL A 4 -36.22 -21.22 42.98
C VAL A 4 -34.86 -20.59 43.31
N VAL A 5 -33.77 -21.38 43.17
CA VAL A 5 -32.41 -20.89 43.32
C VAL A 5 -32.04 -20.06 42.07
N LYS A 6 -32.00 -18.73 42.20
CA LYS A 6 -31.49 -17.83 41.19
C LYS A 6 -29.95 -17.93 41.12
N TYR A 7 -29.42 -18.59 40.09
CA TYR A 7 -28.00 -18.51 39.80
C TYR A 7 -27.61 -17.13 39.34
N LYS A 8 -26.82 -16.39 40.13
CA LYS A 8 -26.18 -15.15 39.71
C LYS A 8 -25.12 -15.48 38.65
N THR A 9 -25.35 -15.07 37.41
CA THR A 9 -24.32 -15.13 36.37
C THR A 9 -23.12 -14.29 36.81
N LYS A 10 -21.97 -14.87 37.01
CA LYS A 10 -20.71 -14.16 37.28
C LYS A 10 -20.40 -13.26 36.09
N LYS A 11 -20.19 -11.96 36.33
CA LYS A 11 -19.63 -11.05 35.32
C LYS A 11 -18.23 -11.54 34.95
N THR A 12 -18.05 -12.02 33.75
CA THR A 12 -16.73 -12.41 33.19
C THR A 12 -15.76 -11.24 33.26
N SER A 13 -14.52 -11.49 33.72
CA SER A 13 -13.49 -10.45 33.81
C SER A 13 -13.08 -9.96 32.44
N SER A 14 -12.48 -8.76 32.36
CA SER A 14 -11.97 -8.17 31.11
C SER A 14 -10.96 -9.12 30.43
N LEU A 15 -10.18 -9.83 31.21
CA LEU A 15 -9.19 -10.80 30.73
C LEU A 15 -9.86 -12.06 30.14
N GLU A 16 -10.89 -12.60 30.79
CA GLU A 16 -11.64 -13.73 30.27
C GLU A 16 -12.31 -13.42 28.95
N LYS A 17 -12.92 -12.23 28.81
CA LYS A 17 -13.49 -11.77 27.54
C LYS A 17 -12.43 -11.60 26.45
N TYR A 18 -11.23 -11.13 26.79
CA TYR A 18 -10.11 -11.02 25.85
C TYR A 18 -9.62 -12.39 25.39
N ILE A 19 -9.45 -13.32 26.32
CA ILE A 19 -9.02 -14.69 26.03
C ILE A 19 -10.08 -15.41 25.19
N GLU A 20 -11.35 -15.31 25.55
CA GLU A 20 -12.47 -15.88 24.80
C GLU A 20 -12.53 -15.33 23.36
N LYS A 21 -12.38 -14.00 23.20
CA LYS A 21 -12.32 -13.36 21.88
C LYS A 21 -11.11 -13.84 21.07
N LYS A 22 -9.96 -14.03 21.70
CA LYS A 22 -8.73 -14.52 21.05
C LYS A 22 -8.86 -15.99 20.64
N LEU A 23 -9.39 -16.84 21.52
CA LEU A 23 -9.68 -18.25 21.23
C LEU A 23 -10.72 -18.40 20.12
N ARG A 24 -11.81 -17.63 20.18
CA ARG A 24 -12.84 -17.60 19.11
C ARG A 24 -12.24 -17.24 17.76
N ARG A 25 -11.30 -16.26 17.71
CA ARG A 25 -10.59 -15.85 16.49
C ARG A 25 -9.62 -16.92 15.96
N LEU A 26 -9.07 -17.76 16.84
CA LEU A 26 -8.21 -18.90 16.47
C LEU A 26 -9.02 -20.12 16.01
N MET A 27 -10.25 -20.27 16.50
CA MET A 27 -11.13 -21.40 16.20
C MET A 27 -12.11 -21.13 15.05
N THR A 28 -12.32 -19.86 14.65
CA THR A 28 -13.23 -19.55 13.55
C THR A 28 -12.48 -19.52 12.22
N LYS A 29 -12.97 -20.31 11.27
CA LYS A 29 -12.56 -20.29 9.87
C LYS A 29 -12.81 -18.91 9.20
N PHE A 30 -13.76 -18.13 9.72
CA PHE A 30 -14.24 -16.88 9.14
C PHE A 30 -13.57 -15.67 9.78
N ARG A 31 -13.34 -14.60 8.99
CA ARG A 31 -12.72 -13.35 9.43
C ARG A 31 -13.70 -12.37 10.08
N SER A 32 -14.99 -12.51 9.82
CA SER A 32 -16.04 -11.64 10.36
C SER A 32 -17.24 -12.43 10.87
N GLY A 33 -18.01 -11.82 11.77
CA GLY A 33 -19.27 -12.40 12.25
C GLY A 33 -20.33 -12.52 11.15
N LEU A 34 -20.30 -11.63 10.16
CA LEU A 34 -21.19 -11.69 9.01
C LEU A 34 -20.91 -12.91 8.13
N GLU A 35 -19.64 -13.22 7.87
CA GLU A 35 -19.25 -14.40 7.12
C GLU A 35 -19.67 -15.69 7.84
N SER A 36 -19.51 -15.74 9.17
CA SER A 36 -20.02 -16.85 9.97
C SER A 36 -21.53 -16.99 9.88
N ALA A 37 -22.28 -15.90 10.09
CA ALA A 37 -23.74 -15.91 10.01
C ALA A 37 -24.24 -16.30 8.60
N PHE A 38 -23.56 -15.83 7.54
CA PHE A 38 -23.90 -16.26 6.18
C PHE A 38 -23.66 -17.77 6.00
N SER A 39 -22.51 -18.27 6.46
CA SER A 39 -22.22 -19.71 6.37
C SER A 39 -23.25 -20.57 7.12
N ASP A 40 -23.68 -20.12 8.28
CA ASP A 40 -24.72 -20.81 9.07
C ASP A 40 -26.07 -20.77 8.35
N ALA A 41 -26.43 -19.64 7.74
CA ALA A 41 -27.70 -19.44 7.03
C ALA A 41 -27.80 -20.28 5.75
N VAL A 42 -26.71 -20.41 4.99
CA VAL A 42 -26.71 -21.20 3.74
C VAL A 42 -26.48 -22.70 3.98
N GLY A 43 -25.94 -23.07 5.14
CA GLY A 43 -25.68 -24.48 5.48
C GLY A 43 -24.83 -25.21 4.43
N PRO A 44 -24.96 -26.53 4.28
CA PRO A 44 -24.16 -27.34 3.36
C PRO A 44 -24.68 -27.28 1.91
N THR A 45 -24.89 -26.07 1.36
CA THR A 45 -25.53 -25.86 0.04
C THR A 45 -24.51 -25.58 -1.08
N GLY A 46 -23.26 -26.03 -0.95
CA GLY A 46 -22.27 -25.94 -2.03
C GLY A 46 -21.46 -24.63 -2.05
N PHE A 47 -21.59 -23.76 -1.03
CA PHE A 47 -20.73 -22.60 -0.87
C PHE A 47 -19.38 -22.99 -0.24
N GLN A 48 -18.28 -22.43 -0.78
CA GLN A 48 -16.94 -22.61 -0.24
C GLN A 48 -16.40 -21.26 0.24
N TYR A 49 -15.82 -21.24 1.44
CA TYR A 49 -15.21 -20.03 2.00
C TYR A 49 -13.80 -19.82 1.42
N GLU A 50 -13.57 -18.68 0.74
CA GLU A 50 -12.29 -18.29 0.14
C GLU A 50 -11.59 -19.43 -0.63
N PRO A 51 -12.27 -20.11 -1.58
CA PRO A 51 -11.75 -21.33 -2.21
C PRO A 51 -10.52 -21.06 -3.07
N TYR A 52 -10.42 -19.89 -3.66
CA TYR A 52 -9.32 -19.47 -4.53
C TYR A 52 -9.21 -17.94 -4.59
N ARG A 53 -8.12 -17.45 -5.13
CA ARG A 53 -7.88 -16.02 -5.36
C ARG A 53 -8.05 -15.70 -6.84
N LEU A 54 -8.89 -14.72 -7.14
CA LEU A 54 -9.08 -14.23 -8.50
C LEU A 54 -8.23 -12.98 -8.72
N PRO A 55 -7.39 -12.93 -9.76
CA PRO A 55 -6.70 -11.71 -10.14
C PRO A 55 -7.71 -10.70 -10.68
N TYR A 56 -7.50 -9.42 -10.37
CA TYR A 56 -8.22 -8.31 -11.00
C TYR A 56 -7.27 -7.13 -11.20
N THR A 57 -7.55 -6.30 -12.20
CA THR A 57 -6.73 -5.15 -12.57
C THR A 57 -7.46 -3.86 -12.23
N ILE A 58 -6.75 -2.92 -11.62
CA ILE A 58 -7.26 -1.58 -11.35
C ILE A 58 -6.53 -0.60 -12.25
N HIS A 59 -7.25 0.04 -13.17
CA HIS A 59 -6.71 1.10 -14.00
C HIS A 59 -6.77 2.44 -13.26
N LYS A 60 -5.62 3.10 -13.09
CA LYS A 60 -5.51 4.43 -12.48
C LYS A 60 -4.89 5.39 -13.48
N LYS A 61 -5.32 6.66 -13.44
CA LYS A 61 -4.67 7.73 -14.20
C LYS A 61 -3.54 8.34 -13.37
N TYR A 62 -2.43 8.63 -14.04
CA TYR A 62 -1.30 9.34 -13.45
C TYR A 62 -1.13 10.69 -14.14
N VAL A 63 -0.93 11.73 -13.36
CA VAL A 63 -0.60 13.07 -13.82
C VAL A 63 0.73 13.43 -13.17
N PRO A 64 1.82 13.57 -13.93
CA PRO A 64 3.10 14.05 -13.41
C PRO A 64 3.01 15.52 -13.02
N ASP A 65 3.87 15.97 -12.10
CA ASP A 65 3.92 17.38 -11.73
C ASP A 65 4.36 18.27 -12.91
N PHE A 66 5.33 17.79 -13.71
CA PHE A 66 5.77 18.46 -14.94
C PHE A 66 6.13 17.45 -16.03
N ILE A 67 6.07 17.91 -17.28
CA ILE A 67 6.58 17.18 -18.45
C ILE A 67 7.58 18.07 -19.18
N CYS A 68 8.74 17.54 -19.49
CA CYS A 68 9.69 18.20 -20.38
C CYS A 68 9.19 18.08 -21.84
N GLU A 69 8.79 19.18 -22.45
CA GLU A 69 8.22 19.20 -23.81
C GLU A 69 9.17 18.59 -24.85
N ARG A 70 10.47 18.83 -24.73
CA ARG A 70 11.47 18.32 -25.68
C ARG A 70 11.62 16.80 -25.62
N THR A 71 11.60 16.20 -24.43
CA THR A 71 11.95 14.79 -24.23
C THR A 71 10.79 13.92 -23.80
N GLY A 72 9.66 14.52 -23.43
CA GLY A 72 8.54 13.81 -22.81
C GLY A 72 8.84 13.27 -21.40
N ALA A 73 10.01 13.58 -20.83
CA ALA A 73 10.37 13.14 -19.49
C ALA A 73 9.40 13.69 -18.45
N MET A 74 8.91 12.82 -17.60
CA MET A 74 7.98 13.12 -16.50
C MET A 74 8.79 13.49 -15.26
N ILE A 75 8.51 14.65 -14.70
CA ILE A 75 9.17 15.15 -13.49
C ILE A 75 8.17 15.07 -12.33
N GLU A 76 8.59 14.43 -11.25
CA GLU A 76 7.81 14.30 -10.02
C GLU A 76 8.55 14.95 -8.85
N CYS A 77 7.96 15.99 -8.27
CA CYS A 77 8.53 16.72 -7.12
C CYS A 77 8.04 16.15 -5.81
N LYS A 78 8.96 15.67 -4.95
CA LYS A 78 8.58 15.01 -3.69
C LYS A 78 9.39 15.50 -2.49
N GLY A 79 8.67 15.79 -1.41
CA GLY A 79 9.26 16.01 -0.09
C GLY A 79 9.40 14.74 0.74
N PHE A 80 8.53 13.76 0.51
CA PHE A 80 8.48 12.44 1.16
C PHE A 80 7.56 11.49 0.38
N PHE A 81 7.67 10.18 0.63
CA PHE A 81 6.78 9.18 0.05
C PHE A 81 5.69 8.78 1.05
N ARG A 82 4.47 8.69 0.54
CA ARG A 82 3.31 8.12 1.27
C ARG A 82 3.27 6.61 1.12
N VAL A 83 2.43 5.98 1.93
CA VAL A 83 2.14 4.55 1.79
C VAL A 83 1.56 4.29 0.39
N GLY A 84 2.15 3.33 -0.33
CA GLY A 84 1.76 2.98 -1.71
C GLY A 84 2.52 3.73 -2.81
N ASP A 85 3.22 4.84 -2.52
CA ASP A 85 3.95 5.59 -3.55
C ASP A 85 5.02 4.75 -4.26
N THR A 86 5.74 3.91 -3.53
CA THR A 86 6.76 3.03 -4.13
C THR A 86 6.17 2.07 -5.17
N GLN A 87 5.02 1.46 -4.86
CA GLN A 87 4.31 0.57 -5.80
C GLN A 87 3.73 1.36 -6.97
N LYS A 88 3.14 2.54 -6.69
CA LYS A 88 2.63 3.44 -7.72
C LYS A 88 3.70 3.80 -8.75
N TYR A 89 4.88 4.24 -8.29
CA TYR A 89 5.92 4.70 -9.21
C TYR A 89 6.63 3.55 -9.94
N LYS A 90 6.70 2.37 -9.36
CA LYS A 90 7.11 1.17 -10.09
C LYS A 90 6.15 0.85 -11.24
N ALA A 91 4.85 0.81 -10.95
CA ALA A 91 3.84 0.56 -11.98
C ALA A 91 3.90 1.62 -13.09
N ILE A 92 4.06 2.91 -12.74
CA ILE A 92 4.19 3.99 -13.72
C ILE A 92 5.44 3.79 -14.60
N ARG A 93 6.59 3.48 -14.01
CA ARG A 93 7.83 3.20 -14.74
C ARG A 93 7.66 2.03 -15.71
N ASP A 94 6.99 0.96 -15.26
CA ASP A 94 6.85 -0.27 -16.03
C ASP A 94 5.79 -0.16 -17.14
N GLU A 95 4.80 0.72 -16.96
CA GLU A 95 3.66 0.90 -17.88
C GLU A 95 3.85 2.05 -18.88
N ILE A 96 4.62 3.08 -18.54
CA ILE A 96 4.74 4.29 -19.34
C ILE A 96 6.13 4.38 -19.95
N ASP A 97 6.22 4.27 -21.25
CA ASP A 97 7.48 4.37 -22.01
C ASP A 97 7.97 5.84 -22.10
N ARG A 98 8.26 6.43 -20.94
CA ARG A 98 8.82 7.78 -20.79
C ARG A 98 9.70 7.83 -19.55
N PRO A 99 10.82 8.57 -19.58
CA PRO A 99 11.66 8.75 -18.40
C PRO A 99 10.87 9.37 -17.23
N LEU A 100 10.89 8.71 -16.07
CA LEU A 100 10.35 9.25 -14.81
C LEU A 100 11.53 9.72 -13.96
N ILE A 101 11.54 11.00 -13.63
CA ILE A 101 12.63 11.66 -12.91
C ILE A 101 12.08 12.30 -11.64
N PHE A 102 12.75 12.09 -10.52
CA PHE A 102 12.36 12.69 -9.24
C PHE A 102 13.19 13.94 -8.92
N VAL A 103 12.51 14.94 -8.39
CA VAL A 103 13.14 16.11 -7.76
C VAL A 103 12.76 16.14 -6.29
N PHE A 104 13.71 15.86 -5.42
CA PHE A 104 13.48 15.84 -3.98
C PHE A 104 13.87 17.15 -3.31
N SER A 105 13.17 17.51 -2.24
CA SER A 105 13.63 18.57 -1.33
C SER A 105 14.94 18.18 -0.63
N ASP A 106 15.06 16.90 -0.24
CA ASP A 106 16.29 16.27 0.29
C ASP A 106 16.20 14.75 0.02
N SER A 107 17.05 14.22 -0.85
CA SER A 107 17.09 12.80 -1.23
C SER A 107 17.54 11.89 -0.09
N ARG A 108 18.20 12.41 0.95
CA ARG A 108 18.67 11.64 2.13
C ARG A 108 17.56 11.36 3.15
N LYS A 109 16.38 11.99 3.01
CA LYS A 109 15.23 11.70 3.87
C LYS A 109 14.85 10.24 3.76
N ARG A 110 14.50 9.64 4.90
CA ARG A 110 14.02 8.26 4.95
C ARG A 110 12.79 8.08 4.10
N LEU A 111 12.73 6.97 3.38
CA LEU A 111 11.61 6.62 2.50
C LEU A 111 10.26 6.65 3.25
N ARG A 112 10.27 6.17 4.50
CA ARG A 112 9.15 6.21 5.46
C ARG A 112 9.67 6.03 6.88
N LYS A 113 8.85 6.31 7.88
CA LYS A 113 9.18 6.05 9.28
C LYS A 113 9.62 4.59 9.47
N GLY A 114 10.78 4.38 10.09
CA GLY A 114 11.35 3.04 10.33
C GLY A 114 12.08 2.42 9.11
N SER A 115 12.08 3.05 7.93
CA SER A 115 12.86 2.55 6.79
C SER A 115 14.37 2.76 7.04
N LYS A 116 15.16 1.76 6.65
CA LYS A 116 16.63 1.92 6.59
C LYS A 116 17.06 2.66 5.32
N MET A 117 16.26 2.60 4.25
CA MET A 117 16.51 3.18 2.93
C MET A 117 16.01 4.63 2.87
N ASN A 118 16.75 5.51 2.21
CA ASN A 118 16.35 6.88 1.90
C ASN A 118 15.71 7.00 0.50
N LEU A 119 15.25 8.20 0.13
CA LEU A 119 14.58 8.46 -1.15
C LEU A 119 15.51 8.27 -2.35
N GLY A 120 16.76 8.76 -2.25
CA GLY A 120 17.77 8.59 -3.31
C GLY A 120 18.13 7.13 -3.51
N GLU A 121 18.49 6.42 -2.43
CA GLU A 121 18.80 4.99 -2.48
C GLU A 121 17.66 4.16 -3.09
N TRP A 122 16.41 4.55 -2.86
CA TRP A 122 15.28 3.88 -3.49
C TRP A 122 15.25 4.14 -5.00
N CYS A 123 15.47 5.38 -5.44
CA CYS A 123 15.54 5.70 -6.86
C CYS A 123 16.67 4.94 -7.55
N ASP A 124 17.87 4.92 -6.95
CA ASP A 124 19.03 4.20 -7.47
C ASP A 124 18.71 2.71 -7.64
N LYS A 125 18.11 2.09 -6.61
CA LYS A 125 17.68 0.69 -6.65
C LYS A 125 16.68 0.40 -7.77
N GLU A 126 15.76 1.34 -8.04
CA GLU A 126 14.73 1.18 -9.07
C GLU A 126 15.17 1.67 -10.45
N GLY A 127 16.44 2.13 -10.60
CA GLY A 127 16.97 2.65 -11.86
C GLY A 127 16.31 3.97 -12.30
N LEU A 128 15.83 4.78 -11.33
CA LEU A 128 15.16 6.05 -11.59
C LEU A 128 16.10 7.23 -11.35
N ALA A 129 16.20 8.14 -12.30
CA ALA A 129 16.97 9.35 -12.13
C ALA A 129 16.35 10.24 -11.04
N HIS A 130 17.22 10.81 -10.19
CA HIS A 130 16.76 11.73 -9.15
C HIS A 130 17.72 12.88 -8.92
N PHE A 131 17.17 14.02 -8.56
CA PHE A 131 17.89 15.26 -8.31
C PHE A 131 17.31 15.98 -7.10
N THR A 132 17.95 17.05 -6.68
CA THR A 132 17.44 17.99 -5.68
C THR A 132 17.48 19.41 -6.23
N MET A 133 16.81 20.35 -5.58
CA MET A 133 16.89 21.77 -6.01
C MET A 133 18.33 22.31 -6.01
N LYS A 134 19.22 21.74 -5.19
CA LYS A 134 20.65 22.11 -5.18
C LYS A 134 21.44 21.55 -6.36
N SER A 135 20.87 20.60 -7.10
CA SER A 135 21.49 19.98 -8.28
C SER A 135 20.63 20.14 -9.54
N ILE A 136 19.90 21.25 -9.61
CA ILE A 136 19.00 21.54 -10.76
C ILE A 136 19.76 21.62 -12.09
N ASP A 137 20.99 22.15 -12.07
CA ASP A 137 21.83 22.21 -13.26
C ASP A 137 22.13 20.81 -13.82
N LYS A 138 22.38 19.85 -12.94
CA LYS A 138 22.59 18.44 -13.34
C LYS A 138 21.33 17.81 -13.92
N LEU A 139 20.13 18.17 -13.42
CA LEU A 139 18.86 17.78 -14.04
C LEU A 139 18.78 18.33 -15.46
N LEU A 140 19.08 19.61 -15.66
CA LEU A 140 19.02 20.24 -16.98
C LEU A 140 20.01 19.61 -17.97
N GLU A 141 21.21 19.27 -17.52
CA GLU A 141 22.19 18.52 -18.31
C GLU A 141 21.69 17.13 -18.65
N HIS A 142 21.15 16.40 -17.66
CA HIS A 142 20.57 15.08 -17.87
C HIS A 142 19.46 15.11 -18.91
N LEU A 143 18.55 16.08 -18.82
CA LEU A 143 17.49 16.28 -19.80
C LEU A 143 18.04 16.53 -21.22
N LYS A 144 19.16 17.27 -21.38
CA LYS A 144 19.80 17.47 -22.68
C LYS A 144 20.31 16.16 -23.30
N CYS A 145 20.77 15.21 -22.48
CA CYS A 145 21.27 13.90 -22.94
C CYS A 145 20.14 12.94 -23.35
N LEU A 146 18.90 13.19 -22.95
CA LEU A 146 17.76 12.36 -23.35
C LEU A 146 17.37 12.66 -24.81
N ALA A 147 16.99 11.62 -25.55
CA ALA A 147 16.46 11.76 -26.90
C ALA A 147 15.22 12.66 -26.92
N PRO A 148 15.03 13.46 -28.00
CA PRO A 148 13.79 14.20 -28.19
C PRO A 148 12.59 13.26 -28.30
N LEU A 149 11.43 13.78 -27.90
CA LEU A 149 10.15 13.11 -28.15
C LEU A 149 9.96 12.99 -29.67
N LYS A 150 9.65 11.78 -30.13
CA LYS A 150 9.32 11.53 -31.54
C LYS A 150 7.92 11.99 -31.87
#